data_1e688fe151cdb84a2daabb0c676a7dc2
#
_entry.id   1e688fe151cdb84a2daabb0c676a7dc2
#
_cell.length_a   1.000
_cell.length_b   1.000
_cell.length_c   1.000
_cell.angle_alpha   90.00
_cell.angle_beta   90.00
_cell.angle_gamma   90.00
#
_symmetry.space_group_name_H-M   'P 1'
#
loop_
_entity.id
_entity.type
_entity.pdbx_description
1 polymer ?
#
loop_
_entity_poly.entity_id
_entity_poly.type
_entity_poly.pdbx_seq_one_letter_code
_entity_poly.pdbx_strand_id
1 'polypeptide(L)'
;FKIISQSSIAAGVRRIEALRDKQLEDYLKNKEKLSNISSEKDDETIKDLTQQIIKLGGKPNLDQSDQKIIIKNLTKQLETISISSILKDESKNIIKNEKINGVKLRLQKVEGLPSKELRKLVDKGKKELIEGIIVVFATKDDKVGIAVGVTDKLTNKFDAVQFVKVGSEIIGGQGGGGRKDFAQAGGQD
;
A
#
# COMPACT_ATOMS: atom_id res chain seq x y z
N PHE A 1 -5.96 -34.55 -31.40
CA PHE A 1 -4.84 -33.75 -30.88
C PHE A 1 -5.27 -32.31 -30.61
N LYS A 2 -4.55 -31.62 -29.72
CA LYS A 2 -4.79 -30.22 -29.41
C LYS A 2 -3.47 -29.49 -29.25
N ILE A 3 -3.34 -28.31 -29.86
CA ILE A 3 -2.22 -27.42 -29.62
C ILE A 3 -2.38 -26.80 -28.22
N ILE A 4 -1.37 -26.95 -27.36
CA ILE A 4 -1.39 -26.50 -25.97
C ILE A 4 -0.57 -25.21 -25.77
N SER A 5 0.46 -25.02 -26.59
CA SER A 5 1.26 -23.79 -26.53
C SER A 5 1.83 -23.41 -27.90
N GLN A 6 2.07 -22.11 -28.07
CA GLN A 6 2.77 -21.56 -29.22
C GLN A 6 3.65 -20.41 -28.73
N SER A 7 4.94 -20.46 -29.02
CA SER A 7 5.90 -19.44 -28.60
C SER A 7 6.89 -19.12 -29.74
N SER A 8 7.43 -17.91 -29.74
CA SER A 8 8.56 -17.53 -30.61
C SER A 8 9.87 -17.91 -29.92
N ILE A 9 10.78 -18.57 -30.61
CA ILE A 9 12.11 -18.93 -30.12
C ILE A 9 13.18 -18.02 -30.67
N ALA A 10 13.05 -17.65 -31.98
CA ALA A 10 13.95 -16.74 -32.65
C ALA A 10 13.20 -15.99 -33.77
N ALA A 11 13.85 -15.04 -34.42
CA ALA A 11 13.26 -14.36 -35.58
C ALA A 11 12.86 -15.37 -36.65
N GLY A 12 11.57 -15.43 -36.98
CA GLY A 12 10.99 -16.36 -37.98
C GLY A 12 10.78 -17.79 -37.51
N VAL A 13 11.17 -18.19 -36.27
CA VAL A 13 11.02 -19.55 -35.76
C VAL A 13 9.97 -19.60 -34.63
N ARG A 14 8.95 -20.44 -34.82
CA ARG A 14 7.91 -20.67 -33.82
C ARG A 14 7.93 -22.11 -33.32
N ARG A 15 7.82 -22.27 -32.01
CA ARG A 15 7.63 -23.57 -31.34
C ARG A 15 6.14 -23.78 -31.12
N ILE A 16 5.66 -24.93 -31.56
CA ILE A 16 4.27 -25.37 -31.31
C ILE A 16 4.35 -26.68 -30.50
N GLU A 17 3.63 -26.74 -29.43
CA GLU A 17 3.46 -27.93 -28.62
C GLU A 17 2.03 -28.43 -28.76
N ALA A 18 1.87 -29.70 -29.08
CA ALA A 18 0.57 -30.34 -29.22
C ALA A 18 0.55 -31.70 -28.51
N LEU A 19 -0.59 -32.03 -27.91
CA LEU A 19 -0.83 -33.32 -27.26
C LEU A 19 -1.91 -34.09 -27.99
N ARG A 20 -1.86 -35.43 -27.91
CA ARG A 20 -2.88 -36.33 -28.46
C ARG A 20 -3.17 -37.48 -27.49
N ASP A 21 -4.23 -38.17 -27.74
CA ASP A 21 -4.65 -39.40 -27.08
C ASP A 21 -4.60 -39.27 -25.55
N LYS A 22 -4.06 -40.23 -24.86
CA LYS A 22 -3.95 -40.29 -23.38
C LYS A 22 -3.25 -39.07 -22.79
N GLN A 23 -2.20 -38.54 -23.43
CA GLN A 23 -1.49 -37.37 -22.96
C GLN A 23 -2.38 -36.11 -22.96
N LEU A 24 -3.27 -35.98 -23.94
CA LEU A 24 -4.25 -34.91 -23.99
C LEU A 24 -5.32 -35.05 -22.90
N GLU A 25 -5.82 -36.27 -22.69
CA GLU A 25 -6.80 -36.54 -21.62
C GLU A 25 -6.22 -36.21 -20.24
N ASP A 26 -5.00 -36.68 -19.95
CA ASP A 26 -4.32 -36.42 -18.68
C ASP A 26 -4.05 -34.92 -18.49
N TYR A 27 -3.64 -34.22 -19.54
CA TYR A 27 -3.46 -32.77 -19.52
C TYR A 27 -4.77 -32.01 -19.23
N LEU A 28 -5.87 -32.39 -19.86
CA LEU A 28 -7.18 -31.77 -19.64
C LEU A 28 -7.70 -32.01 -18.23
N LYS A 29 -7.59 -33.24 -17.72
CA LYS A 29 -7.96 -33.60 -16.35
C LYS A 29 -7.14 -32.80 -15.30
N ASN A 30 -5.81 -32.68 -15.53
CA ASN A 30 -4.97 -31.91 -14.63
C ASN A 30 -5.28 -30.43 -14.68
N LYS A 31 -5.57 -29.89 -15.87
CA LYS A 31 -5.94 -28.48 -16.05
C LYS A 31 -7.28 -28.17 -15.34
N GLU A 32 -8.26 -29.06 -15.46
CA GLU A 32 -9.54 -28.93 -14.78
C GLU A 32 -9.40 -29.00 -13.26
N LYS A 33 -8.62 -29.95 -12.74
CA LYS A 33 -8.29 -30.03 -11.31
C LYS A 33 -7.62 -28.77 -10.79
N LEU A 34 -6.63 -28.22 -11.50
CA LEU A 34 -5.96 -26.99 -11.12
C LEU A 34 -6.91 -25.77 -11.16
N SER A 35 -7.82 -25.73 -12.14
CA SER A 35 -8.84 -24.69 -12.23
C SER A 35 -9.80 -24.73 -11.04
N ASN A 36 -10.27 -25.93 -10.67
CA ASN A 36 -11.18 -26.10 -9.53
C ASN A 36 -10.50 -25.74 -8.21
N ILE A 37 -9.26 -26.19 -7.98
CA ILE A 37 -8.49 -25.81 -6.79
C ILE A 37 -8.24 -24.31 -6.72
N SER A 38 -7.98 -23.64 -7.85
CA SER A 38 -7.83 -22.19 -7.90
C SER A 38 -9.13 -21.48 -7.54
N SER A 39 -10.27 -21.96 -8.08
CA SER A 39 -11.58 -21.38 -7.80
C SER A 39 -11.97 -21.53 -6.32
N GLU A 40 -11.75 -22.69 -5.72
CA GLU A 40 -12.03 -22.94 -4.30
C GLU A 40 -11.19 -22.01 -3.39
N LYS A 41 -9.91 -21.80 -3.71
CA LYS A 41 -9.05 -20.86 -2.98
C LYS A 41 -9.50 -19.40 -3.14
N ASP A 42 -9.92 -19.03 -4.33
CA ASP A 42 -10.44 -17.68 -4.59
C ASP A 42 -11.74 -17.44 -3.81
N ASP A 43 -12.65 -18.43 -3.72
CA ASP A 43 -13.87 -18.38 -2.92
C ASP A 43 -13.58 -18.25 -1.42
N GLU A 44 -12.62 -19.01 -0.89
CA GLU A 44 -12.19 -18.91 0.50
C GLU A 44 -11.61 -17.52 0.80
N THR A 45 -10.78 -17.00 -0.09
CA THR A 45 -10.20 -15.64 0.01
C THR A 45 -11.28 -14.56 0.01
N ILE A 46 -12.26 -14.66 -0.88
CA ILE A 46 -13.40 -13.73 -0.95
C ILE A 46 -14.18 -13.75 0.37
N LYS A 47 -14.45 -14.95 0.90
CA LYS A 47 -15.17 -15.13 2.16
C LYS A 47 -14.41 -14.48 3.33
N ASP A 48 -13.11 -14.70 3.43
CA ASP A 48 -12.27 -14.13 4.48
C ASP A 48 -12.21 -12.59 4.40
N LEU A 49 -11.92 -12.03 3.23
CA LEU A 49 -11.93 -10.58 3.00
C LEU A 49 -13.29 -9.95 3.33
N THR A 50 -14.38 -10.62 2.93
CA THR A 50 -15.75 -10.19 3.22
C THR A 50 -16.00 -10.10 4.72
N GLN A 51 -15.60 -11.13 5.48
CA GLN A 51 -15.75 -11.15 6.94
C GLN A 51 -14.92 -10.05 7.62
N GLN A 52 -13.69 -9.81 7.15
CA GLN A 52 -12.83 -8.75 7.69
C GLN A 52 -13.44 -7.37 7.46
N ILE A 53 -13.98 -7.10 6.26
CA ILE A 53 -14.66 -5.84 5.94
C ILE A 53 -15.88 -5.63 6.84
N ILE A 54 -16.70 -6.66 7.04
CA ILE A 54 -17.88 -6.60 7.93
C ILE A 54 -17.48 -6.32 9.37
N LYS A 55 -16.44 -6.99 9.89
CA LYS A 55 -15.91 -6.75 11.25
C LYS A 55 -15.47 -5.29 11.47
N LEU A 56 -14.98 -4.63 10.43
CA LEU A 56 -14.59 -3.22 10.47
C LEU A 56 -15.77 -2.26 10.17
N GLY A 57 -17.01 -2.77 10.10
CA GLY A 57 -18.22 -1.97 9.85
C GLY A 57 -18.40 -1.55 8.39
N GLY A 58 -17.68 -2.16 7.46
CA GLY A 58 -17.83 -1.92 6.02
C GLY A 58 -18.92 -2.79 5.39
N LYS A 59 -19.34 -2.41 4.18
CA LYS A 59 -20.23 -3.21 3.32
C LYS A 59 -19.42 -3.74 2.14
N PRO A 60 -19.14 -5.06 2.04
CA PRO A 60 -18.38 -5.63 0.94
C PRO A 60 -19.11 -5.46 -0.39
N ASN A 61 -18.37 -5.07 -1.44
CA ASN A 61 -18.90 -4.98 -2.80
C ASN A 61 -18.53 -6.24 -3.58
N LEU A 62 -19.56 -7.01 -3.98
CA LEU A 62 -19.45 -8.28 -4.70
C LEU A 62 -20.02 -8.19 -6.13
N ASP A 63 -20.31 -7.00 -6.65
CA ASP A 63 -21.03 -6.75 -7.90
C ASP A 63 -20.24 -7.08 -9.19
N GLN A 64 -19.32 -8.04 -9.13
CA GLN A 64 -18.50 -8.47 -10.26
C GLN A 64 -18.63 -9.98 -10.48
N SER A 65 -18.49 -10.42 -11.73
CA SER A 65 -18.54 -11.83 -12.09
C SER A 65 -17.18 -12.54 -12.02
N ASP A 66 -16.07 -11.79 -12.07
CA ASP A 66 -14.71 -12.33 -12.02
C ASP A 66 -14.17 -12.31 -10.59
N GLN A 67 -13.88 -13.49 -10.03
CA GLN A 67 -13.37 -13.67 -8.68
C GLN A 67 -12.09 -12.87 -8.41
N LYS A 68 -11.17 -12.79 -9.37
CA LYS A 68 -9.91 -12.04 -9.22
C LYS A 68 -10.16 -10.54 -9.11
N ILE A 69 -11.15 -10.02 -9.84
CA ILE A 69 -11.55 -8.62 -9.74
C ILE A 69 -12.21 -8.36 -8.39
N ILE A 70 -13.07 -9.29 -7.93
CA ILE A 70 -13.68 -9.21 -6.59
C ILE A 70 -12.60 -9.16 -5.51
N ILE A 71 -11.65 -10.09 -5.51
CA ILE A 71 -10.55 -10.15 -4.53
C ILE A 71 -9.76 -8.83 -4.52
N LYS A 72 -9.39 -8.32 -5.69
CA LYS A 72 -8.66 -7.05 -5.82
C LYS A 72 -9.45 -5.87 -5.23
N ASN A 73 -10.75 -5.81 -5.50
CA ASN A 73 -11.62 -4.74 -5.01
C ASN A 73 -11.84 -4.83 -3.50
N LEU A 74 -12.10 -6.03 -2.98
CA LEU A 74 -12.24 -6.26 -1.54
C LEU A 74 -10.96 -5.96 -0.78
N THR A 75 -9.79 -6.36 -1.31
CA THR A 75 -8.48 -6.04 -0.70
C THR A 75 -8.28 -4.53 -0.60
N LYS A 76 -8.57 -3.79 -1.68
CA LYS A 76 -8.47 -2.32 -1.69
C LYS A 76 -9.47 -1.68 -0.73
N GLN A 77 -10.68 -2.21 -0.66
CA GLN A 77 -11.72 -1.73 0.26
C GLN A 77 -11.31 -1.96 1.71
N LEU A 78 -10.79 -3.14 2.04
CA LEU A 78 -10.29 -3.50 3.36
C LEU A 78 -9.13 -2.57 3.78
N GLU A 79 -8.15 -2.32 2.90
CA GLU A 79 -7.07 -1.36 3.16
C GLU A 79 -7.64 0.02 3.50
N THR A 80 -8.61 0.51 2.73
CA THR A 80 -9.19 1.84 2.93
C THR A 80 -9.92 1.95 4.27
N ILE A 81 -10.72 0.94 4.63
CA ILE A 81 -11.47 0.91 5.89
C ILE A 81 -10.50 0.78 7.07
N SER A 82 -9.49 -0.08 6.98
CA SER A 82 -8.47 -0.25 8.03
C SER A 82 -7.72 1.04 8.30
N ILE A 83 -7.29 1.75 7.26
CA ILE A 83 -6.63 3.06 7.39
C ILE A 83 -7.56 4.07 8.07
N SER A 84 -8.83 4.12 7.66
CA SER A 84 -9.82 5.02 8.25
C SER A 84 -10.05 4.73 9.73
N SER A 85 -10.08 3.45 10.11
CA SER A 85 -10.22 3.01 11.51
C SER A 85 -9.00 3.44 12.33
N ILE A 86 -7.77 3.20 11.83
CA ILE A 86 -6.53 3.61 12.49
C ILE A 86 -6.49 5.13 12.73
N LEU A 87 -6.88 5.91 11.73
CA LEU A 87 -6.84 7.38 11.83
C LEU A 87 -7.90 7.96 12.78
N LYS A 88 -8.97 7.22 13.06
CA LYS A 88 -10.00 7.60 14.03
C LYS A 88 -9.65 7.19 15.47
N ASP A 89 -8.73 6.25 15.63
CA ASP A 89 -8.31 5.75 16.92
C ASP A 89 -7.26 6.70 17.53
N GLU A 90 -7.67 7.47 18.54
CA GLU A 90 -6.78 8.44 19.20
C GLU A 90 -5.59 7.80 19.92
N SER A 91 -5.67 6.53 20.26
CA SER A 91 -4.54 5.78 20.85
C SER A 91 -3.47 5.46 19.82
N LYS A 92 -3.85 5.29 18.55
CA LYS A 92 -2.97 4.94 17.42
C LYS A 92 -2.57 6.14 16.59
N ASN A 93 -3.28 7.25 16.67
CA ASN A 93 -3.08 8.45 15.90
C ASN A 93 -2.92 9.66 16.82
N ILE A 94 -1.70 9.89 17.26
CA ILE A 94 -1.35 10.96 18.19
C ILE A 94 -0.92 12.19 17.39
N ILE A 95 -1.58 13.32 17.61
CA ILE A 95 -1.25 14.59 16.96
C ILE A 95 -0.88 15.62 18.02
N LYS A 96 0.29 16.23 17.89
CA LYS A 96 0.75 17.39 18.67
C LYS A 96 0.98 18.58 17.77
N ASN A 97 0.45 19.72 18.17
CA ASN A 97 0.70 20.99 17.50
C ASN A 97 1.51 21.90 18.42
N GLU A 98 2.64 22.38 17.92
CA GLU A 98 3.57 23.24 18.65
C GLU A 98 3.90 24.47 17.80
N LYS A 99 4.47 25.49 18.44
CA LYS A 99 5.00 26.68 17.76
C LYS A 99 6.44 26.90 18.22
N ILE A 100 7.37 26.77 17.30
CA ILE A 100 8.82 26.91 17.56
C ILE A 100 9.33 28.10 16.73
N ASN A 101 9.90 29.10 17.38
CA ASN A 101 10.43 30.29 16.74
C ASN A 101 9.44 30.97 15.75
N GLY A 102 8.15 30.96 16.12
CA GLY A 102 7.11 31.57 15.29
C GLY A 102 6.52 30.64 14.22
N VAL A 103 7.15 29.48 13.94
CA VAL A 103 6.69 28.51 12.94
C VAL A 103 5.80 27.46 13.60
N LYS A 104 4.65 27.17 13.00
CA LYS A 104 3.77 26.09 13.45
C LYS A 104 4.37 24.74 13.05
N LEU A 105 4.44 23.84 14.01
CA LEU A 105 4.92 22.47 13.83
C LEU A 105 3.80 21.50 14.22
N ARG A 106 3.44 20.58 13.31
CA ARG A 106 2.58 19.46 13.61
C ARG A 106 3.41 18.19 13.62
N LEU A 107 3.40 17.50 14.74
CA LEU A 107 3.97 16.15 14.90
C LEU A 107 2.82 15.17 14.94
N GLN A 108 2.85 14.13 14.10
CA GLN A 108 1.84 13.09 14.06
C GLN A 108 2.51 11.72 14.10
N LYS A 109 2.14 10.89 15.07
CA LYS A 109 2.55 9.48 15.15
C LYS A 109 1.34 8.60 14.86
N VAL A 110 1.48 7.65 13.92
CA VAL A 110 0.40 6.72 13.56
C VAL A 110 0.91 5.29 13.62
N GLU A 111 0.26 4.45 14.42
CA GLU A 111 0.59 3.04 14.54
C GLU A 111 -0.28 2.17 13.61
N GLY A 112 0.35 1.20 12.94
CA GLY A 112 -0.31 0.29 11.98
C GLY A 112 -0.50 0.86 10.57
N LEU A 113 -0.01 2.08 10.28
CA LEU A 113 -0.17 2.72 8.99
C LEU A 113 0.99 2.35 8.04
N PRO A 114 0.70 1.88 6.80
CA PRO A 114 1.73 1.67 5.79
C PRO A 114 2.42 2.97 5.39
N SER A 115 3.75 2.93 5.18
CA SER A 115 4.55 4.11 4.80
C SER A 115 4.10 4.78 3.49
N LYS A 116 3.46 4.03 2.57
CA LYS A 116 2.86 4.58 1.34
C LYS A 116 1.76 5.63 1.59
N GLU A 117 1.14 5.61 2.78
CA GLU A 117 0.05 6.51 3.15
C GLU A 117 0.53 7.81 3.82
N LEU A 118 1.81 7.87 4.22
CA LEU A 118 2.39 9.05 4.88
C LEU A 118 2.19 10.33 4.08
N ARG A 119 2.37 10.26 2.76
CA ARG A 119 2.20 11.41 1.88
C ARG A 119 0.80 12.03 1.98
N LYS A 120 -0.24 11.20 2.03
CA LYS A 120 -1.62 11.69 2.15
C LYS A 120 -1.85 12.44 3.47
N LEU A 121 -1.23 11.95 4.56
CA LEU A 121 -1.32 12.62 5.87
C LEU A 121 -0.58 13.96 5.86
N VAL A 122 0.60 14.01 5.28
CA VAL A 122 1.36 15.26 5.12
C VAL A 122 0.57 16.27 4.27
N ASP A 123 0.04 15.86 3.13
CA ASP A 123 -0.74 16.72 2.25
C ASP A 123 -2.02 17.24 2.96
N LYS A 124 -2.69 16.42 3.77
CA LYS A 124 -3.80 16.83 4.62
C LYS A 124 -3.34 17.85 5.66
N GLY A 125 -2.26 17.57 6.38
CA GLY A 125 -1.70 18.46 7.39
C GLY A 125 -1.27 19.83 6.81
N LYS A 126 -0.68 19.86 5.60
CA LYS A 126 -0.33 21.10 4.88
C LYS A 126 -1.56 21.96 4.60
N LYS A 127 -2.67 21.35 4.19
CA LYS A 127 -3.94 22.06 3.94
C LYS A 127 -4.53 22.65 5.21
N GLU A 128 -4.45 21.92 6.33
CA GLU A 128 -5.02 22.37 7.61
C GLU A 128 -4.17 23.45 8.29
N LEU A 129 -2.84 23.40 8.18
CA LEU A 129 -1.94 24.37 8.82
C LEU A 129 -1.80 25.68 8.05
N ILE A 130 -2.06 25.69 6.74
CA ILE A 130 -1.87 26.84 5.83
C ILE A 130 -0.40 27.30 5.78
N GLU A 131 0.25 27.49 6.93
CA GLU A 131 1.66 27.84 7.06
C GLU A 131 2.27 27.08 8.26
N GLY A 132 3.25 26.21 7.98
CA GLY A 132 3.88 25.37 8.99
C GLY A 132 4.67 24.20 8.41
N ILE A 133 5.19 23.39 9.31
CA ILE A 133 5.92 22.15 9.03
C ILE A 133 5.11 20.99 9.62
N ILE A 134 4.97 19.91 8.87
CA ILE A 134 4.28 18.69 9.26
C ILE A 134 5.29 17.56 9.28
N VAL A 135 5.39 16.85 10.39
CA VAL A 135 6.21 15.64 10.53
C VAL A 135 5.30 14.50 10.91
N VAL A 136 5.29 13.45 10.10
CA VAL A 136 4.48 12.24 10.31
C VAL A 136 5.39 11.05 10.46
N PHE A 137 5.22 10.31 11.56
CA PHE A 137 5.82 9.00 11.78
C PHE A 137 4.76 7.92 11.66
N ALA A 138 5.08 6.84 10.97
CA ALA A 138 4.23 5.65 10.94
C ALA A 138 5.06 4.41 11.27
N THR A 139 4.48 3.54 12.11
CA THR A 139 5.08 2.25 12.45
C THR A 139 4.15 1.14 11.97
N LYS A 140 4.69 0.14 11.30
CA LYS A 140 3.97 -1.05 10.88
C LYS A 140 4.94 -2.21 10.62
N ASP A 141 4.66 -3.39 11.21
CA ASP A 141 5.40 -4.64 10.98
C ASP A 141 6.93 -4.43 11.14
N ASP A 142 7.38 -3.88 12.27
CA ASP A 142 8.78 -3.56 12.61
C ASP A 142 9.47 -2.61 11.62
N LYS A 143 8.69 -1.86 10.86
CA LYS A 143 9.17 -0.81 9.96
C LYS A 143 8.68 0.55 10.42
N VAL A 144 9.57 1.50 10.39
CA VAL A 144 9.27 2.90 10.69
C VAL A 144 9.40 3.73 9.42
N GLY A 145 8.40 4.57 9.18
CA GLY A 145 8.44 5.55 8.12
C GLY A 145 8.36 6.95 8.69
N ILE A 146 9.12 7.87 8.16
CA ILE A 146 9.02 9.31 8.42
C ILE A 146 8.69 10.05 7.13
N ALA A 147 7.80 11.02 7.20
CA ALA A 147 7.57 11.98 6.13
C ALA A 147 7.46 13.39 6.69
N VAL A 148 8.05 14.32 5.99
CA VAL A 148 8.02 15.74 6.35
C VAL A 148 7.44 16.55 5.20
N GLY A 149 6.54 17.45 5.55
CA GLY A 149 5.98 18.45 4.65
C GLY A 149 6.28 19.86 5.13
N VAL A 150 6.69 20.70 4.21
CA VAL A 150 6.86 22.15 4.43
C VAL A 150 5.86 22.87 3.53
N THR A 151 5.06 23.77 4.09
CA THR A 151 4.12 24.56 3.31
C THR A 151 4.87 25.53 2.39
N ASP A 152 4.29 25.85 1.23
CA ASP A 152 4.96 26.59 0.14
C ASP A 152 5.59 27.91 0.59
N LYS A 153 4.95 28.64 1.49
CA LYS A 153 5.46 29.90 2.05
C LYS A 153 6.77 29.73 2.83
N LEU A 154 7.03 28.54 3.34
CA LEU A 154 8.21 28.26 4.17
C LEU A 154 9.32 27.53 3.43
N THR A 155 9.12 27.07 2.19
CA THR A 155 10.13 26.34 1.40
C THR A 155 11.38 27.14 1.06
N ASN A 156 11.32 28.48 1.17
CA ASN A 156 12.49 29.35 1.02
C ASN A 156 13.42 29.35 2.25
N LYS A 157 12.89 28.97 3.42
CA LYS A 157 13.60 28.96 4.71
C LYS A 157 13.91 27.56 5.20
N PHE A 158 13.08 26.59 4.86
CA PHE A 158 13.16 25.22 5.36
C PHE A 158 13.08 24.22 4.20
N ASP A 159 13.81 23.12 4.32
CA ASP A 159 13.88 22.05 3.35
C ASP A 159 13.47 20.72 4.01
N ALA A 160 12.38 20.13 3.52
CA ALA A 160 11.87 18.86 4.03
C ALA A 160 12.91 17.72 3.95
N VAL A 161 13.81 17.77 2.96
CA VAL A 161 14.86 16.74 2.79
C VAL A 161 15.84 16.76 3.96
N GLN A 162 16.20 17.96 4.45
CA GLN A 162 17.12 18.09 5.60
C GLN A 162 16.49 17.49 6.87
N PHE A 163 15.21 17.80 7.13
CA PHE A 163 14.50 17.24 8.29
C PHE A 163 14.37 15.71 8.20
N VAL A 164 14.07 15.18 7.01
CA VAL A 164 13.97 13.75 6.81
C VAL A 164 15.30 13.04 6.98
N LYS A 165 16.43 13.64 6.55
CA LYS A 165 17.76 13.06 6.78
C LYS A 165 18.03 12.87 8.27
N VAL A 166 17.85 13.92 9.06
CA VAL A 166 18.03 13.85 10.52
C VAL A 166 17.08 12.82 11.16
N GLY A 167 15.81 12.82 10.77
CA GLY A 167 14.85 11.84 11.26
C GLY A 167 15.19 10.41 10.84
N SER A 168 15.69 10.21 9.61
CA SER A 168 16.09 8.90 9.09
C SER A 168 17.25 8.30 9.88
N GLU A 169 18.25 9.10 10.26
CA GLU A 169 19.38 8.65 11.09
C GLU A 169 18.91 8.12 12.44
N ILE A 170 17.92 8.78 13.06
CA ILE A 170 17.36 8.39 14.37
C ILE A 170 16.61 7.05 14.29
N ILE A 171 15.89 6.81 13.20
CA ILE A 171 15.10 5.58 12.99
C ILE A 171 15.89 4.46 12.30
N GLY A 172 17.23 4.51 12.31
CA GLY A 172 18.08 3.48 11.71
C GLY A 172 17.97 3.37 10.19
N GLY A 173 17.49 4.40 9.51
CA GLY A 173 17.38 4.46 8.06
C GLY A 173 18.69 4.89 7.39
N GLN A 174 18.90 4.45 6.13
CA GLN A 174 20.10 4.80 5.35
C GLN A 174 19.92 6.07 4.50
N GLY A 175 18.93 6.89 4.81
CA GLY A 175 18.65 8.12 4.12
C GLY A 175 17.23 8.17 3.57
N GLY A 176 16.84 9.31 3.05
CA GLY A 176 15.55 9.57 2.46
C GLY A 176 15.65 10.53 1.30
N GLY A 177 14.55 10.74 0.60
CA GLY A 177 14.53 11.60 -0.58
C GLY A 177 13.23 12.34 -0.72
N GLY A 178 13.24 13.31 -1.61
CA GLY A 178 12.07 14.12 -1.89
C GLY A 178 12.42 15.46 -2.49
N ARG A 179 11.54 16.41 -2.28
CA ARG A 179 11.65 17.82 -2.68
C ARG A 179 11.63 18.70 -1.42
N LYS A 180 11.92 19.98 -1.58
CA LYS A 180 11.93 20.95 -0.47
C LYS A 180 10.57 21.02 0.27
N ASP A 181 9.47 20.80 -0.44
CA ASP A 181 8.12 20.84 0.11
C ASP A 181 7.64 19.52 0.71
N PHE A 182 8.27 18.39 0.31
CA PHE A 182 7.93 17.05 0.78
C PHE A 182 9.10 16.08 0.64
N ALA A 183 9.44 15.40 1.71
CA ALA A 183 10.41 14.31 1.69
C ALA A 183 9.95 13.17 2.60
N GLN A 184 10.46 11.95 2.35
CA GLN A 184 10.18 10.78 3.17
C GLN A 184 11.38 9.85 3.25
N ALA A 185 11.45 9.08 4.34
CA ALA A 185 12.42 8.01 4.55
C ALA A 185 11.76 6.83 5.25
N GLY A 186 12.43 5.68 5.20
CA GLY A 186 12.10 4.50 5.97
C GLY A 186 13.29 4.06 6.81
N GLY A 187 13.00 3.40 7.91
CA GLY A 187 13.96 2.78 8.80
C GLY A 187 13.42 1.47 9.36
N GLN A 188 14.23 0.82 10.18
CA GLN A 188 13.84 -0.32 11.01
C GLN A 188 13.92 0.15 12.45
N ASP A 189 12.90 -0.19 13.24
CA ASP A 189 12.87 0.08 14.67
C ASP A 189 13.72 -0.95 15.41
#